data_f18c61ffb81b25d48b39560c2de23c99
#
_entry.id   f18c61ffb81b25d48b39560c2de23c99
#
_cell.length_a   1.000
_cell.length_b   1.000
_cell.length_c   1.000
_cell.angle_alpha   90.00
_cell.angle_beta   90.00
_cell.angle_gamma   90.00
#
_symmetry.space_group_name_H-M   'P 1'
#
loop_
_entity.id
_entity.type
_entity.pdbx_description
1 polymer ?
#
loop_
_entity_poly.entity_id
_entity_poly.type
_entity_poly.pdbx_seq_one_letter_code
_entity_poly.pdbx_strand_id
1 'polypeptide(L)'
;MVVPGILTSDGAGVNLRRIIGSPQLNMLDPFLLLDEFGTNNPEDYIAGFPPHPHRGFETITYMLNGKFHHQDSTGNEGHLTDGSVQWMTAGRGVIHSEMPEQTEGLVRGFQLWLNLPKDKKMIPPAYKDIPAENIPRVDFPGGTAKVIAGEFMGATGPGQPHTGMFYYDIELQSEKELSIPVIDGWNAFLYVYEGIVLNNQTVEKDQLAVLGKTGDCRIKAGGLGAQFIVVAGEPLNEPVARGGPFVMNTREEIMQAFNDYKNGILV
;
A
#
# COMPACT_ATOMS: atom_id res chain seq x y z
N MET A 1 5.37 -17.98 5.18
CA MET A 1 4.58 -18.25 3.96
C MET A 1 5.05 -17.28 2.90
N VAL A 2 5.36 -17.77 1.69
CA VAL A 2 5.66 -16.92 0.52
C VAL A 2 4.53 -17.09 -0.49
N VAL A 3 4.04 -15.98 -1.04
CA VAL A 3 2.97 -15.96 -2.04
C VAL A 3 3.39 -15.12 -3.24
N PRO A 4 3.15 -15.58 -4.48
CA PRO A 4 3.38 -14.76 -5.67
C PRO A 4 2.26 -13.74 -5.84
N GLY A 5 2.59 -12.59 -6.41
CA GLY A 5 1.59 -11.68 -6.94
C GLY A 5 0.95 -12.22 -8.22
N ILE A 6 -0.33 -11.96 -8.42
CA ILE A 6 -1.13 -12.45 -9.54
C ILE A 6 -1.44 -11.31 -10.49
N LEU A 7 -1.12 -11.48 -11.78
CA LEU A 7 -1.49 -10.51 -12.81
C LEU A 7 -3.01 -10.43 -12.94
N THR A 8 -3.52 -9.23 -12.93
CA THR A 8 -4.95 -8.91 -13.08
C THR A 8 -5.10 -7.49 -13.64
N SER A 9 -6.32 -7.02 -13.80
CA SER A 9 -6.62 -5.64 -14.15
C SER A 9 -7.65 -5.06 -13.19
N ASP A 10 -7.57 -3.74 -12.94
CA ASP A 10 -8.53 -3.00 -12.12
C ASP A 10 -8.76 -1.59 -12.71
N GLY A 11 -9.63 -0.79 -12.09
CA GLY A 11 -10.01 0.51 -12.62
C GLY A 11 -10.65 0.41 -14.00
N ALA A 12 -10.26 1.26 -14.92
CA ALA A 12 -10.75 1.23 -16.31
C ALA A 12 -9.90 0.32 -17.24
N GLY A 13 -9.18 -0.66 -16.67
CA GLY A 13 -8.34 -1.59 -17.41
C GLY A 13 -6.85 -1.45 -17.15
N VAL A 14 -6.47 -0.87 -16.01
CA VAL A 14 -5.06 -0.79 -15.59
C VAL A 14 -4.56 -2.19 -15.26
N ASN A 15 -3.48 -2.62 -15.93
CA ASN A 15 -2.81 -3.88 -15.64
C ASN A 15 -1.96 -3.74 -14.38
N LEU A 16 -2.14 -4.68 -13.46
CA LEU A 16 -1.45 -4.68 -12.17
C LEU A 16 -1.21 -6.09 -11.67
N ARG A 17 -0.41 -6.19 -10.63
CA ARG A 17 -0.15 -7.42 -9.90
C ARG A 17 -0.78 -7.31 -8.52
N ARG A 18 -1.77 -8.15 -8.22
CA ARG A 18 -2.42 -8.23 -6.92
C ARG A 18 -1.73 -9.24 -6.02
N ILE A 19 -1.28 -8.79 -4.87
CA ILE A 19 -0.53 -9.60 -3.90
C ILE A 19 -1.42 -9.95 -2.71
N ILE A 20 -1.87 -8.94 -1.94
CA ILE A 20 -2.90 -9.09 -0.91
C ILE A 20 -4.26 -8.78 -1.55
N GLY A 21 -5.29 -9.52 -1.19
CA GLY A 21 -6.59 -9.51 -1.87
C GLY A 21 -6.68 -10.57 -2.97
N SER A 22 -5.68 -11.44 -3.08
CA SER A 22 -5.60 -12.58 -4.00
C SER A 22 -6.15 -13.86 -3.37
N PRO A 23 -6.44 -14.91 -4.16
CA PRO A 23 -6.83 -16.20 -3.61
C PRO A 23 -5.80 -16.85 -2.68
N GLN A 24 -4.50 -16.54 -2.85
CA GLN A 24 -3.43 -17.06 -1.99
C GLN A 24 -3.30 -16.30 -0.68
N LEU A 25 -3.64 -15.02 -0.68
CA LEU A 25 -3.60 -14.15 0.51
C LEU A 25 -4.75 -13.16 0.42
N ASN A 26 -5.94 -13.60 0.82
CA ASN A 26 -7.14 -12.77 0.74
C ASN A 26 -7.07 -11.50 1.60
N MET A 27 -6.40 -11.56 2.75
CA MET A 27 -6.20 -10.46 3.67
C MET A 27 -5.07 -10.80 4.64
N LEU A 28 -4.35 -9.80 5.13
CA LEU A 28 -3.41 -9.89 6.24
C LEU A 28 -3.71 -8.74 7.22
N ASP A 29 -4.62 -8.96 8.16
CA ASP A 29 -5.10 -7.91 9.09
C ASP A 29 -3.94 -7.05 9.67
N PRO A 30 -3.92 -5.72 9.50
CA PRO A 30 -5.01 -4.86 9.00
C PRO A 30 -4.96 -4.58 7.49
N PHE A 31 -4.11 -5.27 6.72
CA PHE A 31 -3.92 -5.02 5.28
C PHE A 31 -4.98 -5.75 4.46
N LEU A 32 -5.77 -4.98 3.71
CA LEU A 32 -6.90 -5.47 2.92
C LEU A 32 -6.54 -5.79 1.47
N LEU A 33 -5.56 -5.04 0.93
CA LEU A 33 -5.12 -5.14 -0.45
C LEU A 33 -3.71 -4.61 -0.58
N LEU A 34 -2.90 -5.26 -1.42
CA LEU A 34 -1.66 -4.73 -1.95
C LEU A 34 -1.61 -5.04 -3.45
N ASP A 35 -1.54 -3.99 -4.24
CA ASP A 35 -1.32 -4.07 -5.68
C ASP A 35 -0.01 -3.38 -6.06
N GLU A 36 0.74 -3.97 -6.99
CA GLU A 36 1.80 -3.31 -7.73
C GLU A 36 1.31 -3.06 -9.15
N PHE A 37 1.34 -1.81 -9.59
CA PHE A 37 1.22 -1.45 -10.99
C PHE A 37 2.60 -1.07 -11.51
N GLY A 38 2.94 -1.53 -12.74
CA GLY A 38 4.28 -1.26 -13.28
C GLY A 38 4.41 -1.68 -14.72
N THR A 39 4.46 -0.68 -15.64
CA THR A 39 4.59 -0.92 -17.06
C THR A 39 5.15 0.30 -17.79
N ASN A 40 5.87 0.05 -18.90
CA ASN A 40 6.28 1.06 -19.87
C ASN A 40 5.27 1.21 -21.01
N ASN A 41 4.25 0.34 -21.08
CA ASN A 41 3.23 0.38 -22.12
C ASN A 41 2.08 1.31 -21.69
N PRO A 42 1.84 2.45 -22.35
CA PRO A 42 0.76 3.36 -21.98
C PRO A 42 -0.63 2.73 -22.02
N GLU A 43 -0.88 1.78 -22.91
CA GLU A 43 -2.19 1.11 -23.00
C GLU A 43 -2.56 0.37 -21.71
N ASP A 44 -1.58 -0.02 -20.89
CA ASP A 44 -1.80 -0.73 -19.64
C ASP A 44 -2.16 0.19 -18.46
N TYR A 45 -1.95 1.52 -18.59
CA TYR A 45 -2.19 2.44 -17.47
C TYR A 45 -3.01 3.69 -17.82
N ILE A 46 -3.05 4.12 -19.10
CA ILE A 46 -3.61 5.43 -19.48
C ILE A 46 -5.09 5.60 -19.13
N ALA A 47 -5.82 4.50 -19.02
CA ALA A 47 -7.23 4.51 -18.64
C ALA A 47 -7.44 4.93 -17.17
N GLY A 48 -6.43 4.72 -16.32
CA GLY A 48 -6.42 5.13 -14.92
C GLY A 48 -7.55 4.53 -14.09
N PHE A 49 -7.84 5.21 -12.99
CA PHE A 49 -8.94 4.90 -12.09
C PHE A 49 -9.93 6.07 -12.09
N PRO A 50 -10.94 6.06 -12.98
CA PRO A 50 -11.98 7.09 -13.04
C PRO A 50 -12.74 7.21 -11.71
N PRO A 51 -13.59 8.24 -11.52
CA PRO A 51 -14.30 8.48 -10.27
C PRO A 51 -14.96 7.21 -9.72
N HIS A 52 -14.53 6.81 -8.53
CA HIS A 52 -15.04 5.63 -7.81
C HIS A 52 -15.10 5.91 -6.31
N PRO A 53 -16.05 5.27 -5.57
CA PRO A 53 -16.24 5.50 -4.15
C PRO A 53 -15.34 4.62 -3.28
N HIS A 54 -15.08 5.07 -2.03
CA HIS A 54 -14.54 4.24 -0.95
C HIS A 54 -15.21 4.58 0.37
N ARG A 55 -15.26 3.61 1.31
CA ARG A 55 -15.70 3.80 2.70
C ARG A 55 -15.03 2.77 3.62
N GLY A 56 -14.57 3.24 4.79
CA GLY A 56 -14.21 2.40 5.93
C GLY A 56 -12.76 1.94 6.01
N PHE A 57 -11.86 2.49 5.21
CA PHE A 57 -10.43 2.17 5.19
C PHE A 57 -9.58 3.34 4.70
N GLU A 58 -8.27 3.16 4.66
CA GLU A 58 -7.30 4.11 4.10
C GLU A 58 -6.65 3.52 2.86
N THR A 59 -6.37 4.36 1.86
CA THR A 59 -5.53 4.00 0.71
C THR A 59 -4.19 4.71 0.82
N ILE A 60 -3.12 4.00 0.47
CA ILE A 60 -1.75 4.52 0.45
C ILE A 60 -1.19 4.19 -0.94
N THR A 61 -1.07 5.22 -1.76
CA THR A 61 -0.47 5.12 -3.09
C THR A 61 0.97 5.59 -3.00
N TYR A 62 1.93 4.70 -3.26
CA TYR A 62 3.36 5.02 -3.29
C TYR A 62 3.88 4.91 -4.71
N MET A 63 4.32 6.03 -5.28
CA MET A 63 4.88 6.09 -6.63
C MET A 63 6.38 5.77 -6.59
N LEU A 64 6.79 4.74 -7.32
CA LEU A 64 8.22 4.52 -7.61
C LEU A 64 8.65 5.36 -8.81
N ASN A 65 7.82 5.35 -9.87
CA ASN A 65 8.04 6.12 -11.09
C ASN A 65 6.72 6.58 -11.68
N GLY A 66 6.74 7.73 -12.34
CA GLY A 66 5.61 8.25 -13.09
C GLY A 66 4.83 9.33 -12.35
N LYS A 67 3.73 9.74 -12.98
CA LYS A 67 2.91 10.86 -12.49
C LYS A 67 1.43 10.50 -12.53
N PHE A 68 0.75 10.78 -11.41
CA PHE A 68 -0.69 10.65 -11.29
C PHE A 68 -1.32 11.95 -10.79
N HIS A 69 -2.47 12.25 -11.33
CA HIS A 69 -3.35 13.31 -10.86
C HIS A 69 -4.48 12.70 -10.07
N HIS A 70 -4.68 13.17 -8.86
CA HIS A 70 -5.76 12.76 -7.98
C HIS A 70 -6.74 13.92 -7.79
N GLN A 71 -8.03 13.58 -7.77
CA GLN A 71 -9.11 14.48 -7.37
C GLN A 71 -10.12 13.72 -6.51
N ASP A 72 -10.70 14.41 -5.53
CA ASP A 72 -11.74 13.83 -4.68
C ASP A 72 -12.99 14.70 -4.56
N SER A 73 -14.06 14.10 -4.06
CA SER A 73 -15.38 14.75 -3.86
C SER A 73 -15.39 15.80 -2.74
N THR A 74 -14.33 15.92 -1.95
CA THR A 74 -14.20 16.95 -0.91
C THR A 74 -13.49 18.21 -1.40
N GLY A 75 -13.09 18.21 -2.67
CA GLY A 75 -12.42 19.34 -3.33
C GLY A 75 -10.89 19.31 -3.21
N ASN A 76 -10.33 18.21 -2.74
CA ASN A 76 -8.88 18.03 -2.79
C ASN A 76 -8.43 17.60 -4.19
N GLU A 77 -7.29 18.14 -4.59
CA GLU A 77 -6.61 17.83 -5.82
C GLU A 77 -5.11 17.75 -5.54
N GLY A 78 -4.43 16.78 -6.14
CA GLY A 78 -3.01 16.58 -5.91
C GLY A 78 -2.31 15.87 -7.05
N HIS A 79 -0.98 16.04 -7.09
CA HIS A 79 -0.10 15.48 -8.10
C HIS A 79 0.92 14.57 -7.43
N LEU A 80 0.88 13.30 -7.76
CA LEU A 80 1.87 12.32 -7.37
C LEU A 80 2.98 12.26 -8.41
N THR A 81 4.21 12.25 -7.94
CA THR A 81 5.42 12.14 -8.78
C THR A 81 6.33 11.03 -8.23
N ASP A 82 7.45 10.79 -8.91
CA ASP A 82 8.43 9.80 -8.49
C ASP A 82 8.80 9.93 -7.01
N GLY A 83 8.67 8.86 -6.27
CA GLY A 83 9.00 8.77 -4.85
C GLY A 83 7.98 9.37 -3.89
N SER A 84 6.91 10.01 -4.37
CA SER A 84 5.87 10.59 -3.53
C SER A 84 4.86 9.55 -3.03
N VAL A 85 4.17 9.90 -1.95
CA VAL A 85 3.10 9.09 -1.36
C VAL A 85 1.84 9.91 -1.24
N GLN A 86 0.71 9.30 -1.56
CA GLN A 86 -0.60 9.82 -1.25
C GLN A 86 -1.26 8.97 -0.17
N TRP A 87 -1.73 9.63 0.87
CA TRP A 87 -2.46 9.00 1.97
C TRP A 87 -3.88 9.53 2.01
N MET A 88 -4.84 8.67 1.74
CA MET A 88 -6.25 9.03 1.78
C MET A 88 -6.99 8.19 2.84
N THR A 89 -7.63 8.85 3.78
CA THR A 89 -8.59 8.24 4.70
C THR A 89 -9.96 8.33 4.07
N ALA A 90 -10.54 7.21 3.63
CA ALA A 90 -11.90 7.23 3.07
C ALA A 90 -12.96 7.46 4.15
N GLY A 91 -12.75 6.96 5.37
CA GLY A 91 -13.65 7.18 6.50
C GLY A 91 -15.10 6.88 6.16
N ARG A 92 -16.01 7.84 6.44
CA ARG A 92 -17.46 7.70 6.18
C ARG A 92 -17.82 7.62 4.69
N GLY A 93 -16.90 8.07 3.80
CA GLY A 93 -17.10 8.02 2.37
C GLY A 93 -16.35 9.10 1.62
N VAL A 94 -15.80 8.74 0.47
CA VAL A 94 -15.16 9.63 -0.50
C VAL A 94 -15.40 9.07 -1.90
N ILE A 95 -15.47 9.94 -2.89
CA ILE A 95 -15.41 9.57 -4.31
C ILE A 95 -14.14 10.22 -4.84
N HIS A 96 -13.25 9.45 -5.45
CA HIS A 96 -12.00 9.96 -5.98
C HIS A 96 -11.66 9.37 -7.35
N SER A 97 -10.70 9.98 -8.01
CA SER A 97 -10.10 9.49 -9.25
C SER A 97 -8.59 9.61 -9.19
N GLU A 98 -7.90 8.66 -9.84
CA GLU A 98 -6.43 8.62 -9.96
C GLU A 98 -6.11 8.44 -11.45
N MET A 99 -5.68 9.51 -12.09
CA MET A 99 -5.45 9.53 -13.54
C MET A 99 -3.97 9.75 -13.86
N PRO A 100 -3.37 8.97 -14.76
CA PRO A 100 -2.00 9.22 -15.20
C PRO A 100 -1.86 10.61 -15.84
N GLU A 101 -0.77 11.32 -15.53
CA GLU A 101 -0.42 12.60 -16.13
C GLU A 101 0.64 12.49 -17.22
N GLN A 102 0.95 11.28 -17.64
CA GLN A 102 1.91 11.00 -18.71
C GLN A 102 1.29 10.08 -19.75
N THR A 103 1.76 10.23 -20.98
CA THR A 103 1.31 9.45 -22.14
C THR A 103 2.36 8.47 -22.63
N GLU A 104 3.54 8.45 -22.02
CA GLU A 104 4.65 7.54 -22.31
C GLU A 104 5.56 7.39 -21.10
N GLY A 105 6.40 6.37 -21.12
CA GLY A 105 7.37 6.09 -20.06
C GLY A 105 6.83 5.17 -18.95
N LEU A 106 7.71 4.88 -17.99
CA LEU A 106 7.40 3.97 -16.90
C LEU A 106 6.43 4.61 -15.91
N VAL A 107 5.34 3.91 -15.63
CA VAL A 107 4.50 4.13 -14.46
C VAL A 107 4.69 2.93 -13.56
N ARG A 108 5.12 3.13 -12.31
CA ARG A 108 5.28 2.05 -11.33
C ARG A 108 5.01 2.55 -9.93
N GLY A 109 4.30 1.74 -9.15
CA GLY A 109 4.01 2.06 -7.76
C GLY A 109 3.19 0.97 -7.07
N PHE A 110 2.80 1.27 -5.85
CA PHE A 110 2.01 0.39 -5.00
C PHE A 110 0.74 1.08 -4.55
N GLN A 111 -0.34 0.30 -4.48
CA GLN A 111 -1.58 0.66 -3.82
C GLN A 111 -1.79 -0.26 -2.63
N LEU A 112 -1.74 0.27 -1.43
CA LEU A 112 -2.00 -0.47 -0.20
C LEU A 112 -3.32 0.01 0.42
N TRP A 113 -4.19 -0.93 0.80
CA TRP A 113 -5.39 -0.64 1.57
C TRP A 113 -5.18 -1.06 3.02
N LEU A 114 -5.29 -0.10 3.92
CA LEU A 114 -5.17 -0.27 5.36
C LEU A 114 -6.55 -0.14 6.01
N ASN A 115 -6.97 -1.15 6.75
CA ASN A 115 -8.27 -1.16 7.41
C ASN A 115 -8.33 -0.14 8.56
N LEU A 116 -9.46 0.53 8.71
CA LEU A 116 -9.76 1.37 9.85
C LEU A 116 -10.39 0.54 10.98
N PRO A 117 -10.05 0.83 12.25
CA PRO A 117 -10.77 0.30 13.40
C PRO A 117 -12.26 0.64 13.30
N LYS A 118 -13.11 -0.19 13.88
CA LYS A 118 -14.57 -0.05 13.84
C LYS A 118 -15.06 1.35 14.27
N ASP A 119 -14.47 1.89 15.33
CA ASP A 119 -14.81 3.21 15.87
C ASP A 119 -14.35 4.37 14.97
N LYS A 120 -13.44 4.10 14.02
CA LYS A 120 -12.92 5.10 13.07
C LYS A 120 -13.46 4.95 11.65
N LYS A 121 -14.26 3.93 11.35
CA LYS A 121 -14.77 3.72 9.98
C LYS A 121 -15.64 4.87 9.46
N MET A 122 -16.27 5.62 10.34
CA MET A 122 -17.17 6.72 9.97
C MET A 122 -16.60 8.12 10.28
N ILE A 123 -15.28 8.25 10.50
CA ILE A 123 -14.63 9.56 10.63
C ILE A 123 -14.70 10.34 9.31
N PRO A 124 -14.54 11.67 9.34
CA PRO A 124 -14.46 12.46 8.11
C PRO A 124 -13.36 11.96 7.19
N PRO A 125 -13.57 11.98 5.87
CA PRO A 125 -12.50 11.70 4.91
C PRO A 125 -11.37 12.73 5.06
N ALA A 126 -10.15 12.29 4.81
CA ALA A 126 -8.96 13.12 4.86
C ALA A 126 -7.99 12.73 3.76
N TYR A 127 -7.17 13.68 3.34
CA TYR A 127 -6.25 13.51 2.25
C TYR A 127 -4.91 14.19 2.56
N LYS A 128 -3.82 13.53 2.25
CA LYS A 128 -2.47 14.06 2.46
C LYS A 128 -1.53 13.62 1.37
N ASP A 129 -1.02 14.57 0.60
CA ASP A 129 0.13 14.37 -0.26
C ASP A 129 1.41 14.49 0.54
N ILE A 130 2.32 13.57 0.30
CA ILE A 130 3.65 13.52 0.90
C ILE A 130 4.66 13.53 -0.25
N PRO A 131 5.22 14.70 -0.58
CA PRO A 131 6.27 14.79 -1.59
C PRO A 131 7.49 13.96 -1.24
N ALA A 132 8.21 13.48 -2.24
CA ALA A 132 9.38 12.61 -2.07
C ALA A 132 10.44 13.20 -1.14
N GLU A 133 10.66 14.52 -1.21
CA GLU A 133 11.61 15.26 -0.36
C GLU A 133 11.23 15.30 1.13
N ASN A 134 9.96 15.03 1.45
CA ASN A 134 9.47 14.96 2.82
C ASN A 134 9.55 13.55 3.42
N ILE A 135 9.93 12.54 2.62
CA ILE A 135 10.10 11.17 3.07
C ILE A 135 11.57 10.97 3.48
N PRO A 136 11.86 10.74 4.77
CA PRO A 136 13.22 10.56 5.24
C PRO A 136 13.91 9.39 4.55
N ARG A 137 15.13 9.63 4.06
CA ARG A 137 16.04 8.60 3.58
C ARG A 137 17.10 8.35 4.64
N VAL A 138 17.27 7.09 5.02
CA VAL A 138 18.26 6.63 5.99
C VAL A 138 19.26 5.75 5.28
N ASP A 139 20.53 6.16 5.30
CA ASP A 139 21.64 5.35 4.82
C ASP A 139 22.16 4.49 5.99
N PHE A 140 22.37 3.20 5.74
CA PHE A 140 22.90 2.26 6.71
C PHE A 140 23.97 1.34 6.05
N PRO A 141 24.79 0.62 6.83
CA PRO A 141 25.81 -0.25 6.24
C PRO A 141 25.21 -1.30 5.31
N GLY A 142 25.39 -1.10 4.01
CA GLY A 142 24.94 -2.01 2.96
C GLY A 142 23.60 -1.67 2.31
N GLY A 143 23.00 -0.51 2.59
CA GLY A 143 21.76 -0.13 1.92
C GLY A 143 21.20 1.23 2.32
N THR A 144 20.00 1.48 1.83
CA THR A 144 19.21 2.69 2.15
C THR A 144 17.77 2.32 2.42
N ALA A 145 17.08 3.10 3.25
CA ALA A 145 15.65 2.98 3.50
C ALA A 145 14.96 4.33 3.33
N LYS A 146 13.82 4.36 2.66
CA LYS A 146 12.86 5.46 2.74
C LYS A 146 11.83 5.11 3.81
N VAL A 147 11.62 6.01 4.76
CA VAL A 147 10.71 5.80 5.89
C VAL A 147 9.39 6.51 5.58
N ILE A 148 8.41 5.76 5.06
CA ILE A 148 7.10 6.31 4.66
C ILE A 148 6.21 6.52 5.90
N ALA A 149 6.18 5.53 6.80
CA ALA A 149 5.46 5.60 8.07
C ALA A 149 6.20 4.82 9.16
N GLY A 150 5.98 5.17 10.42
CA GLY A 150 6.67 4.57 11.56
C GLY A 150 8.07 5.14 11.77
N GLU A 151 8.89 4.44 12.54
CA GLU A 151 10.23 4.86 12.90
C GLU A 151 11.28 3.83 12.48
N PHE A 152 12.36 4.26 11.83
CA PHE A 152 13.48 3.43 11.42
C PHE A 152 14.81 4.13 11.68
N MET A 153 15.66 3.50 12.50
CA MET A 153 17.00 4.02 12.85
C MET A 153 17.01 5.52 13.24
N GLY A 154 16.00 5.95 14.01
CA GLY A 154 15.88 7.32 14.52
C GLY A 154 15.22 8.31 13.55
N ALA A 155 14.85 7.90 12.36
CA ALA A 155 14.05 8.71 11.44
C ALA A 155 12.55 8.32 11.53
N THR A 156 11.68 9.32 11.55
CA THR A 156 10.22 9.12 11.62
C THR A 156 9.59 9.46 10.28
N GLY A 157 8.81 8.54 9.72
CA GLY A 157 8.07 8.73 8.48
C GLY A 157 6.90 9.71 8.63
N PRO A 158 6.57 10.46 7.57
CA PRO A 158 5.50 11.48 7.58
C PRO A 158 4.08 10.90 7.53
N GLY A 159 3.92 9.61 7.24
CA GLY A 159 2.64 8.91 7.24
C GLY A 159 2.01 8.90 8.63
N GLN A 160 0.71 9.17 8.72
CA GLN A 160 -0.04 9.25 9.96
C GLN A 160 -1.25 8.31 9.93
N PRO A 161 -1.02 6.99 9.99
CA PRO A 161 -2.09 5.99 9.93
C PRO A 161 -3.00 6.07 11.16
N HIS A 162 -4.29 5.76 10.96
CA HIS A 162 -5.23 5.58 12.06
C HIS A 162 -5.11 4.20 12.73
N THR A 163 -4.48 3.24 12.06
CA THR A 163 -4.12 1.92 12.57
C THR A 163 -2.60 1.87 12.68
N GLY A 164 -2.05 1.48 13.82
CA GLY A 164 -0.60 1.42 14.03
C GLY A 164 0.09 0.64 12.93
N MET A 165 1.07 1.26 12.24
CA MET A 165 1.85 0.58 11.19
C MET A 165 3.22 1.23 11.00
N PHE A 166 4.12 0.48 10.38
CA PHE A 166 5.28 1.04 9.70
C PHE A 166 5.30 0.63 8.22
N TYR A 167 5.92 1.47 7.39
CA TYR A 167 6.09 1.24 5.96
C TYR A 167 7.45 1.77 5.52
N TYR A 168 8.33 0.86 5.09
CA TYR A 168 9.67 1.17 4.61
C TYR A 168 9.87 0.66 3.19
N ASP A 169 10.54 1.45 2.35
CA ASP A 169 11.06 1.04 1.06
C ASP A 169 12.58 0.92 1.17
N ILE A 170 13.11 -0.27 0.93
CA ILE A 170 14.50 -0.64 1.24
C ILE A 170 15.22 -1.07 -0.03
N GLU A 171 16.40 -0.48 -0.22
CA GLU A 171 17.41 -0.94 -1.16
C GLU A 171 18.57 -1.56 -0.40
N LEU A 172 18.84 -2.85 -0.64
CA LEU A 172 19.90 -3.60 0.01
C LEU A 172 20.92 -4.08 -1.03
N GLN A 173 22.19 -3.73 -0.84
CA GLN A 173 23.28 -4.09 -1.74
C GLN A 173 23.51 -5.61 -1.76
N SER A 174 24.18 -6.08 -2.82
CA SER A 174 24.56 -7.48 -3.00
C SER A 174 25.16 -8.10 -1.72
N GLU A 175 24.63 -9.26 -1.32
CA GLU A 175 25.09 -10.08 -0.18
C GLU A 175 25.01 -9.37 1.20
N LYS A 176 24.45 -8.17 1.29
CA LYS A 176 24.28 -7.46 2.56
C LYS A 176 23.10 -7.97 3.34
N GLU A 177 23.17 -7.74 4.65
CA GLU A 177 22.15 -8.17 5.60
C GLU A 177 21.55 -6.96 6.33
N LEU A 178 20.26 -7.07 6.63
CA LEU A 178 19.51 -6.10 7.43
C LEU A 178 18.66 -6.85 8.46
N SER A 179 18.62 -6.35 9.68
CA SER A 179 17.69 -6.82 10.70
C SER A 179 16.65 -5.74 10.99
N ILE A 180 15.38 -6.08 10.86
CA ILE A 180 14.26 -5.17 11.13
C ILE A 180 13.48 -5.73 12.32
N PRO A 181 13.38 -5.00 13.43
CA PRO A 181 12.57 -5.43 14.56
C PRO A 181 11.09 -5.44 14.15
N VAL A 182 10.43 -6.58 14.36
CA VAL A 182 8.98 -6.69 14.23
C VAL A 182 8.36 -6.47 15.60
N ILE A 183 7.38 -5.58 15.67
CA ILE A 183 6.66 -5.32 16.92
C ILE A 183 5.86 -6.58 17.29
N ASP A 184 6.02 -7.04 18.51
CA ASP A 184 5.37 -8.27 18.99
C ASP A 184 3.85 -8.22 18.81
N GLY A 185 3.31 -9.25 18.16
CA GLY A 185 1.88 -9.38 17.88
C GLY A 185 1.43 -8.70 16.57
N TRP A 186 2.25 -7.87 15.95
CA TRP A 186 1.92 -7.26 14.67
C TRP A 186 2.02 -8.26 13.52
N ASN A 187 1.18 -8.07 12.50
CA ASN A 187 1.35 -8.75 11.23
C ASN A 187 2.31 -7.96 10.37
N ALA A 188 3.29 -8.65 9.78
CA ALA A 188 4.31 -8.03 8.95
C ALA A 188 4.55 -8.83 7.68
N PHE A 189 4.92 -8.13 6.62
CA PHE A 189 5.34 -8.74 5.36
C PHE A 189 6.49 -7.95 4.72
N LEU A 190 7.24 -8.62 3.87
CA LEU A 190 8.09 -8.00 2.87
C LEU A 190 7.58 -8.38 1.46
N TYR A 191 7.68 -7.46 0.51
CA TYR A 191 7.40 -7.71 -0.89
C TYR A 191 8.58 -7.27 -1.74
N VAL A 192 9.14 -8.21 -2.51
CA VAL A 192 10.32 -7.99 -3.36
C VAL A 192 9.85 -7.52 -4.73
N TYR A 193 10.25 -6.31 -5.12
CA TYR A 193 9.93 -5.78 -6.43
C TYR A 193 11.15 -5.71 -7.37
N GLU A 194 12.38 -5.88 -6.85
CA GLU A 194 13.61 -6.12 -7.64
C GLU A 194 14.58 -7.03 -6.89
N GLY A 195 15.22 -7.95 -7.61
CA GLY A 195 16.22 -8.84 -7.05
C GLY A 195 15.63 -10.02 -6.26
N ILE A 196 16.36 -10.46 -5.27
CA ILE A 196 16.03 -11.64 -4.44
C ILE A 196 16.44 -11.34 -3.00
N VAL A 197 15.62 -11.74 -2.04
CA VAL A 197 15.99 -11.75 -0.63
C VAL A 197 15.91 -13.15 -0.03
N LEU A 198 16.74 -13.41 0.97
CA LEU A 198 16.76 -14.60 1.79
C LEU A 198 16.25 -14.24 3.20
N ASN A 199 15.15 -14.85 3.58
CA ASN A 199 14.56 -14.75 4.91
C ASN A 199 14.02 -16.14 5.30
N ASN A 200 14.84 -17.01 5.92
CA ASN A 200 14.55 -18.43 6.15
C ASN A 200 14.19 -19.24 4.88
N GLN A 201 13.76 -18.59 3.82
CA GLN A 201 13.48 -19.11 2.50
C GLN A 201 13.80 -18.03 1.47
N THR A 202 13.96 -18.42 0.22
CA THR A 202 14.15 -17.48 -0.89
C THR A 202 12.83 -16.79 -1.20
N VAL A 203 12.88 -15.46 -1.35
CA VAL A 203 11.77 -14.63 -1.83
C VAL A 203 12.26 -13.92 -3.07
N GLU A 204 11.69 -14.27 -4.20
CA GLU A 204 12.06 -13.73 -5.51
C GLU A 204 11.25 -12.46 -5.81
N LYS A 205 11.65 -11.78 -6.88
CA LYS A 205 10.87 -10.67 -7.44
C LYS A 205 9.41 -11.08 -7.63
N ASP A 206 8.51 -10.15 -7.37
CA ASP A 206 7.06 -10.31 -7.48
C ASP A 206 6.45 -11.27 -6.44
N GLN A 207 7.19 -11.54 -5.35
CA GLN A 207 6.72 -12.38 -4.24
C GLN A 207 6.66 -11.61 -2.93
N LEU A 208 5.65 -11.93 -2.11
CA LEU A 208 5.49 -11.47 -0.75
C LEU A 208 5.80 -12.60 0.23
N ALA A 209 6.60 -12.29 1.25
CA ALA A 209 6.79 -13.17 2.41
C ALA A 209 6.08 -12.58 3.62
N VAL A 210 5.16 -13.35 4.22
CA VAL A 210 4.61 -13.04 5.55
C VAL A 210 5.67 -13.38 6.59
N LEU A 211 6.00 -12.40 7.42
CA LEU A 211 7.05 -12.48 8.44
C LEU A 211 6.55 -13.09 9.75
N GLY A 212 7.49 -13.43 10.63
CA GLY A 212 7.17 -13.84 12.00
C GLY A 212 6.54 -12.68 12.80
N LYS A 213 5.81 -13.05 13.86
CA LYS A 213 5.10 -12.08 14.72
C LYS A 213 5.93 -11.60 15.91
N THR A 214 7.16 -12.08 16.05
CA THR A 214 8.04 -11.78 17.18
C THR A 214 9.50 -11.77 16.73
N GLY A 215 10.31 -10.95 17.39
CA GLY A 215 11.74 -10.89 17.17
C GLY A 215 12.13 -10.12 15.91
N ASP A 216 13.39 -10.26 15.52
CA ASP A 216 13.95 -9.55 14.37
C ASP A 216 13.74 -10.33 13.07
N CYS A 217 13.26 -9.64 12.05
CA CYS A 217 13.27 -10.12 10.68
C CYS A 217 14.66 -9.93 10.08
N ARG A 218 15.43 -11.01 9.94
CA ARG A 218 16.73 -10.97 9.25
C ARG A 218 16.53 -11.20 7.77
N ILE A 219 17.06 -10.27 6.98
CA ILE A 219 16.92 -10.25 5.53
C ILE A 219 18.33 -10.16 4.94
N LYS A 220 18.65 -11.02 3.97
CA LYS A 220 19.88 -10.95 3.20
C LYS A 220 19.55 -10.76 1.72
N ALA A 221 20.18 -9.80 1.06
CA ALA A 221 20.05 -9.66 -0.39
C ALA A 221 20.83 -10.75 -1.14
N GLY A 222 20.31 -11.14 -2.29
CA GLY A 222 21.03 -12.02 -3.21
C GLY A 222 22.20 -11.33 -3.93
N GLY A 223 22.87 -12.06 -4.82
CA GLY A 223 24.10 -11.62 -5.49
C GLY A 223 23.97 -10.37 -6.38
N LEU A 224 22.77 -9.91 -6.71
CA LEU A 224 22.53 -8.68 -7.47
C LEU A 224 21.98 -7.53 -6.61
N GLY A 225 21.83 -7.75 -5.29
CA GLY A 225 21.10 -6.85 -4.40
C GLY A 225 19.59 -7.09 -4.47
N ALA A 226 18.83 -6.27 -3.74
CA ALA A 226 17.38 -6.34 -3.75
C ALA A 226 16.74 -4.98 -3.42
N GLN A 227 15.55 -4.75 -3.98
CA GLN A 227 14.65 -3.67 -3.59
C GLN A 227 13.32 -4.28 -3.16
N PHE A 228 12.86 -3.88 -1.99
CA PHE A 228 11.65 -4.44 -1.38
C PHE A 228 11.00 -3.49 -0.41
N ILE A 229 9.70 -3.58 -0.28
CA ILE A 229 8.99 -2.91 0.79
C ILE A 229 8.85 -3.83 2.00
N VAL A 230 8.94 -3.26 3.20
CA VAL A 230 8.61 -3.93 4.47
C VAL A 230 7.52 -3.15 5.15
N VAL A 231 6.42 -3.84 5.43
CA VAL A 231 5.24 -3.23 6.04
C VAL A 231 4.79 -4.09 7.21
N ALA A 232 4.48 -3.46 8.32
CA ALA A 232 3.86 -4.13 9.46
C ALA A 232 2.72 -3.27 10.02
N GLY A 233 1.71 -3.93 10.59
CA GLY A 233 0.58 -3.26 11.18
C GLY A 233 -0.02 -4.01 12.36
N GLU A 234 -0.59 -3.24 13.29
CA GLU A 234 -1.33 -3.76 14.43
C GLU A 234 -2.61 -4.43 13.94
N PRO A 235 -2.80 -5.75 14.18
CA PRO A 235 -4.01 -6.42 13.77
C PRO A 235 -5.21 -5.90 14.56
N LEU A 236 -6.30 -5.57 13.86
CA LEU A 236 -7.51 -5.06 14.50
C LEU A 236 -8.30 -6.16 15.21
N ASN A 237 -8.18 -7.41 14.73
CA ASN A 237 -8.93 -8.55 15.26
C ASN A 237 -10.45 -8.31 15.29
N GLU A 238 -10.96 -7.55 14.33
CA GLU A 238 -12.36 -7.20 14.18
C GLU A 238 -12.99 -7.96 13.00
N PRO A 239 -14.31 -8.18 12.99
CA PRO A 239 -15.00 -8.67 11.81
C PRO A 239 -14.79 -7.75 10.60
N VAL A 240 -14.57 -8.34 9.43
CA VAL A 240 -14.43 -7.61 8.17
C VAL A 240 -15.52 -8.06 7.20
N ALA A 241 -16.40 -7.13 6.83
CA ALA A 241 -17.33 -7.28 5.72
C ALA A 241 -16.81 -6.45 4.54
N ARG A 242 -16.67 -7.08 3.37
CA ARG A 242 -16.18 -6.43 2.16
C ARG A 242 -17.22 -6.52 1.05
N GLY A 243 -17.48 -5.41 0.37
CA GLY A 243 -18.35 -5.35 -0.80
C GLY A 243 -17.81 -4.34 -1.80
N GLY A 244 -17.13 -4.83 -2.85
CA GLY A 244 -16.49 -3.96 -3.83
C GLY A 244 -15.58 -2.93 -3.17
N PRO A 245 -15.86 -1.62 -3.33
CA PRO A 245 -15.03 -0.51 -2.84
C PRO A 245 -15.29 -0.14 -1.37
N PHE A 246 -16.11 -0.92 -0.65
CA PHE A 246 -16.49 -0.65 0.74
C PHE A 246 -15.98 -1.75 1.66
N VAL A 247 -15.45 -1.36 2.84
CA VAL A 247 -14.98 -2.28 3.86
C VAL A 247 -15.49 -1.83 5.22
N MET A 248 -16.43 -2.61 5.78
CA MET A 248 -17.10 -2.34 7.03
C MET A 248 -16.96 -3.54 7.99
N ASN A 249 -17.71 -3.56 9.08
CA ASN A 249 -17.67 -4.70 10.01
C ASN A 249 -18.85 -5.66 9.81
N THR A 250 -19.96 -5.22 9.20
CA THR A 250 -21.14 -6.06 8.95
C THR A 250 -21.64 -5.95 7.50
N ARG A 251 -22.45 -6.93 7.09
CA ARG A 251 -23.11 -6.91 5.77
C ARG A 251 -24.13 -5.79 5.65
N GLU A 252 -24.81 -5.48 6.73
CA GLU A 252 -25.79 -4.39 6.82
C GLU A 252 -25.13 -3.04 6.56
N GLU A 253 -23.95 -2.81 7.14
CA GLU A 253 -23.16 -1.60 6.89
C GLU A 253 -22.68 -1.52 5.42
N ILE A 254 -22.33 -2.64 4.80
CA ILE A 254 -22.01 -2.69 3.36
C ILE A 254 -23.24 -2.34 2.51
N MET A 255 -24.40 -2.91 2.82
CA MET A 255 -25.66 -2.57 2.13
C MET A 255 -26.00 -1.09 2.29
N GLN A 256 -25.80 -0.54 3.48
CA GLN A 256 -25.99 0.89 3.73
C GLN A 256 -25.04 1.73 2.86
N ALA A 257 -23.75 1.37 2.76
CA ALA A 257 -22.78 2.08 1.93
C ALA A 257 -23.18 2.11 0.45
N PHE A 258 -23.67 0.99 -0.09
CA PHE A 258 -24.21 0.94 -1.46
C PHE A 258 -25.46 1.82 -1.63
N ASN A 259 -26.36 1.81 -0.66
CA ASN A 259 -27.57 2.66 -0.69
C ASN A 259 -27.20 4.14 -0.64
N ASP A 260 -26.27 4.51 0.25
CA ASP A 260 -25.80 5.90 0.37
C ASP A 260 -25.15 6.37 -0.95
N TYR A 261 -24.31 5.54 -1.56
CA TYR A 261 -23.71 5.85 -2.86
C TYR A 261 -24.76 6.03 -3.96
N LYS A 262 -25.71 5.08 -4.06
CA LYS A 262 -26.79 5.13 -5.05
C LYS A 262 -27.67 6.37 -4.90
N ASN A 263 -27.88 6.83 -3.69
CA ASN A 263 -28.73 7.98 -3.38
C ASN A 263 -27.95 9.32 -3.37
N GLY A 264 -26.62 9.31 -3.65
CA GLY A 264 -25.80 10.53 -3.69
C GLY A 264 -25.51 11.14 -2.31
N ILE A 265 -25.57 10.34 -1.25
CA ILE A 265 -25.35 10.77 0.15
C ILE A 265 -24.16 10.07 0.81
N LEU A 266 -23.28 9.45 0.02
CA LEU A 266 -22.08 8.78 0.54
C LEU A 266 -21.08 9.77 1.15
N VAL A 267 -20.99 10.97 0.60
CA VAL A 267 -20.03 12.05 0.89
C VAL A 267 -20.75 13.25 1.49
#